data_371d62e5aa6557355b8fc7463f9fc9e1
#
_entry.id   371d62e5aa6557355b8fc7463f9fc9e1
#
_cell.length_a   1.000
_cell.length_b   1.000
_cell.length_c   1.000
_cell.angle_alpha   90.00
_cell.angle_beta   90.00
_cell.angle_gamma   90.00
#
_symmetry.space_group_name_H-M   'P 1'
#
loop_
_entity.id
_entity.type
_entity.pdbx_description
1 polymer ?
#
loop_
_entity_poly.entity_id
_entity_poly.type
_entity_poly.pdbx_seq_one_letter_code
_entity_poly.pdbx_strand_id
1 'polypeptide(L)'
;MTTIRVLDPTARRAEDNVSPGPDVGALAGKRIGFRLDQIWRCWDWISEIWAARFEEAGATVTTWRSTNRSGEEGEVQAKALDDWLKTVDVVVSGLANCGSCTGWTIRDAISAANAGVPTVAVATKNFERFAHELAARGGRSGLRVHVLPYPLNELSRAEVDPVAEEYFDGLLAVMGARLAAEEKAA
;
A
#
# COMPACT_ATOMS: atom_id res chain seq x y z
N MET A 1 -29.85 -37.03 27.59
CA MET A 1 -29.59 -36.33 26.32
C MET A 1 -28.17 -35.82 26.38
N THR A 2 -27.32 -36.20 25.42
CA THR A 2 -25.93 -35.76 25.36
C THR A 2 -25.90 -34.41 24.58
N THR A 3 -25.44 -33.34 25.21
CA THR A 3 -25.33 -32.05 24.57
C THR A 3 -23.94 -31.92 23.91
N ILE A 4 -23.91 -31.63 22.63
CA ILE A 4 -22.65 -31.35 21.90
C ILE A 4 -22.48 -29.81 21.86
N ARG A 5 -21.34 -29.32 22.32
CA ARG A 5 -20.98 -27.92 22.20
C ARG A 5 -20.23 -27.73 20.88
N VAL A 6 -20.83 -26.98 19.97
CA VAL A 6 -20.20 -26.53 18.73
C VAL A 6 -19.63 -25.13 18.96
N LEU A 7 -18.34 -24.95 18.71
CA LEU A 7 -17.69 -23.65 18.74
C LEU A 7 -17.95 -22.95 17.40
N ASP A 8 -18.40 -21.70 17.45
CA ASP A 8 -18.47 -20.85 16.26
C ASP A 8 -17.04 -20.49 15.83
N PRO A 9 -16.57 -20.95 14.67
CA PRO A 9 -15.23 -20.65 14.18
C PRO A 9 -15.10 -19.24 13.60
N THR A 10 -16.20 -18.47 13.59
CA THR A 10 -16.21 -17.13 13.00
C THR A 10 -15.46 -16.15 13.90
N ALA A 11 -14.34 -15.63 13.42
CA ALA A 11 -13.66 -14.54 14.09
C ALA A 11 -14.56 -13.30 14.11
N ARG A 12 -14.61 -12.58 15.23
CA ARG A 12 -15.28 -11.28 15.28
C ARG A 12 -14.65 -10.35 14.26
N ARG A 13 -15.48 -9.72 13.42
CA ARG A 13 -14.99 -8.67 12.53
C ARG A 13 -14.51 -7.49 13.38
N ALA A 14 -13.38 -6.91 13.01
CA ALA A 14 -12.96 -5.62 13.55
C ALA A 14 -14.06 -4.56 13.25
N GLU A 15 -14.19 -3.57 14.11
CA GLU A 15 -15.01 -2.40 13.78
C GLU A 15 -14.48 -1.78 12.48
N ASP A 16 -15.39 -1.50 11.55
CA ASP A 16 -15.00 -1.01 10.24
C ASP A 16 -14.74 0.50 10.28
N ASN A 17 -13.55 0.90 9.88
CA ASN A 17 -13.19 2.28 9.69
C ASN A 17 -13.33 2.65 8.20
N VAL A 18 -14.40 3.35 7.89
CA VAL A 18 -14.72 3.83 6.53
C VAL A 18 -13.92 5.07 6.10
N SER A 19 -13.14 5.65 7.01
CA SER A 19 -12.31 6.82 6.68
C SER A 19 -11.11 6.42 5.81
N PRO A 20 -10.82 7.15 4.73
CA PRO A 20 -9.62 6.95 3.94
C PRO A 20 -8.33 7.34 4.69
N GLY A 21 -8.45 7.90 5.88
CA GLY A 21 -7.35 8.51 6.60
C GLY A 21 -7.07 9.96 6.12
N PRO A 22 -6.06 10.63 6.71
CA PRO A 22 -5.73 12.00 6.35
C PRO A 22 -5.15 12.09 4.94
N ASP A 23 -5.37 13.24 4.30
CA ASP A 23 -4.70 13.58 3.04
C ASP A 23 -3.22 13.86 3.29
N VAL A 24 -2.38 13.55 2.31
CA VAL A 24 -0.93 13.79 2.40
C VAL A 24 -0.62 15.29 2.34
N GLY A 25 -1.37 16.06 1.55
CA GLY A 25 -1.12 17.49 1.37
C GLY A 25 0.16 17.75 0.57
N ALA A 26 0.92 18.77 0.98
CA ALA A 26 2.20 19.11 0.34
C ALA A 26 3.24 18.00 0.51
N LEU A 27 3.96 17.67 -0.56
CA LEU A 27 4.99 16.64 -0.57
C LEU A 27 6.34 17.10 -0.02
N ALA A 28 6.64 18.39 -0.14
CA ALA A 28 7.91 18.95 0.29
C ALA A 28 8.20 18.63 1.77
N GLY A 29 9.36 18.06 2.04
CA GLY A 29 9.80 17.66 3.36
C GLY A 29 9.16 16.38 3.92
N LYS A 30 8.26 15.71 3.19
CA LYS A 30 7.67 14.43 3.61
C LYS A 30 8.63 13.28 3.40
N ARG A 31 8.55 12.28 4.27
CA ARG A 31 9.25 11.00 4.16
C ARG A 31 8.28 9.97 3.59
N ILE A 32 8.44 9.65 2.31
CA ILE A 32 7.60 8.68 1.61
C ILE A 32 8.21 7.30 1.75
N GLY A 33 7.45 6.35 2.24
CA GLY A 33 7.86 4.97 2.40
C GLY A 33 7.22 4.05 1.35
N PHE A 34 8.03 3.35 0.56
CA PHE A 34 7.53 2.28 -0.31
C PHE A 34 7.67 0.93 0.39
N ARG A 35 6.53 0.26 0.56
CA ARG A 35 6.53 -1.16 0.92
C ARG A 35 6.65 -1.99 -0.35
N LEU A 36 7.74 -2.73 -0.47
CA LEU A 36 8.05 -3.61 -1.59
C LEU A 36 7.90 -5.08 -1.20
N ASP A 37 7.70 -5.95 -2.18
CA ASP A 37 7.84 -7.41 -2.02
C ASP A 37 9.11 -7.92 -2.72
N GLN A 38 9.29 -9.25 -2.75
CA GLN A 38 10.44 -9.89 -3.40
C GLN A 38 10.09 -10.48 -4.78
N ILE A 39 8.85 -10.34 -5.23
CA ILE A 39 8.31 -11.14 -6.33
C ILE A 39 8.19 -10.32 -7.61
N TRP A 40 7.72 -9.09 -7.51
CA TRP A 40 7.32 -8.31 -8.68
C TRP A 40 8.36 -7.29 -9.10
N ARG A 41 9.20 -7.62 -10.09
CA ARG A 41 10.16 -6.66 -10.64
C ARG A 41 9.51 -5.42 -11.26
N CYS A 42 8.33 -5.57 -11.84
CA CYS A 42 7.57 -4.43 -12.33
C CYS A 42 7.28 -3.41 -11.23
N TRP A 43 7.05 -3.88 -9.99
CA TRP A 43 6.85 -2.99 -8.85
C TRP A 43 8.13 -2.29 -8.41
N ASP A 44 9.28 -2.96 -8.49
CA ASP A 44 10.57 -2.31 -8.25
C ASP A 44 10.78 -1.15 -9.26
N TRP A 45 10.52 -1.38 -10.54
CA TRP A 45 10.68 -0.35 -11.58
C TRP A 45 9.71 0.82 -11.41
N ILE A 46 8.44 0.55 -11.13
CA ILE A 46 7.42 1.58 -10.87
C ILE A 46 7.81 2.41 -9.65
N SER A 47 8.23 1.76 -8.56
CA SER A 47 8.61 2.44 -7.33
C SER A 47 9.87 3.29 -7.50
N GLU A 48 10.84 2.89 -8.34
CA GLU A 48 12.00 3.69 -8.71
C GLU A 48 11.60 5.00 -9.40
N ILE A 49 10.70 4.93 -10.39
CA ILE A 49 10.20 6.11 -11.13
C ILE A 49 9.41 7.02 -10.20
N TRP A 50 8.50 6.48 -9.43
CA TRP A 50 7.69 7.26 -8.49
C TRP A 50 8.55 7.87 -7.38
N ALA A 51 9.59 7.18 -6.91
CA ALA A 51 10.53 7.71 -5.94
C ALA A 51 11.23 8.97 -6.49
N ALA A 52 11.74 8.91 -7.72
CA ALA A 52 12.37 10.07 -8.36
C ALA A 52 11.39 11.25 -8.47
N ARG A 53 10.12 11.01 -8.85
CA ARG A 53 9.08 12.05 -8.93
C ARG A 53 8.75 12.65 -7.56
N PHE A 54 8.72 11.85 -6.49
CA PHE A 54 8.55 12.36 -5.13
C PHE A 54 9.75 13.19 -4.66
N GLU A 55 10.97 12.77 -5.00
CA GLU A 55 12.20 13.50 -4.67
C GLU A 55 12.27 14.84 -5.43
N GLU A 56 11.88 14.88 -6.70
CA GLU A 56 11.72 16.12 -7.46
C GLU A 56 10.71 17.08 -6.84
N ALA A 57 9.67 16.54 -6.18
CA ALA A 57 8.68 17.32 -5.42
C ALA A 57 9.16 17.75 -4.01
N GLY A 58 10.42 17.46 -3.66
CA GLY A 58 11.04 17.83 -2.38
C GLY A 58 10.77 16.88 -1.23
N ALA A 59 10.27 15.68 -1.49
CA ALA A 59 10.15 14.62 -0.50
C ALA A 59 11.46 13.84 -0.37
N THR A 60 11.59 13.02 0.68
CA THR A 60 12.61 11.98 0.77
C THR A 60 11.94 10.62 0.67
N VAL A 61 12.62 9.64 0.06
CA VAL A 61 12.06 8.32 -0.16
C VAL A 61 12.87 7.24 0.57
N THR A 62 12.17 6.32 1.21
CA THR A 62 12.74 5.11 1.81
C THR A 62 11.95 3.89 1.39
N THR A 63 12.58 2.72 1.45
CA THR A 63 11.93 1.47 1.10
C THR A 63 12.01 0.48 2.26
N TRP A 64 10.95 -0.29 2.44
CA TRP A 64 10.94 -1.48 3.27
C TRP A 64 10.51 -2.68 2.43
N ARG A 65 11.36 -3.71 2.39
CA ARG A 65 11.10 -4.91 1.60
C ARG A 65 10.63 -6.04 2.49
N SER A 66 9.40 -6.47 2.27
CA SER A 66 8.82 -7.63 2.94
C SER A 66 9.47 -8.92 2.47
N THR A 67 9.87 -9.77 3.41
CA THR A 67 10.41 -11.10 3.16
C THR A 67 9.41 -12.19 3.59
N ASN A 68 9.87 -13.31 4.15
CA ASN A 68 8.98 -14.35 4.65
C ASN A 68 8.07 -13.82 5.78
N ARG A 69 6.78 -14.11 5.67
CA ARG A 69 5.73 -13.62 6.59
C ARG A 69 5.14 -14.72 7.47
N SER A 70 5.78 -15.89 7.52
CA SER A 70 5.30 -17.07 8.25
C SER A 70 6.23 -17.42 9.41
N GLY A 71 5.66 -17.99 10.48
CA GLY A 71 6.42 -18.44 11.65
C GLY A 71 7.18 -17.30 12.34
N GLU A 72 8.29 -17.64 12.98
CA GLU A 72 9.14 -16.70 13.73
C GLU A 72 9.69 -15.58 12.84
N GLU A 73 10.05 -15.88 11.59
CA GLU A 73 10.48 -14.82 10.63
C GLU A 73 9.34 -13.83 10.36
N GLY A 74 8.09 -14.29 10.31
CA GLY A 74 6.94 -13.43 10.15
C GLY A 74 6.75 -12.45 11.31
N GLU A 75 7.03 -12.87 12.53
CA GLU A 75 6.99 -11.99 13.72
C GLU A 75 8.11 -10.94 13.66
N VAL A 76 9.32 -11.35 13.27
CA VAL A 76 10.43 -10.42 13.06
C VAL A 76 10.08 -9.38 11.98
N GLN A 77 9.48 -9.82 10.87
CA GLN A 77 9.05 -8.93 9.80
C GLN A 77 7.93 -7.97 10.24
N ALA A 78 6.98 -8.43 11.05
CA ALA A 78 5.93 -7.57 11.59
C ALA A 78 6.54 -6.46 12.47
N LYS A 79 7.47 -6.81 13.35
CA LYS A 79 8.18 -5.83 14.17
C LYS A 79 9.02 -4.86 13.32
N ALA A 80 9.71 -5.35 12.30
CA ALA A 80 10.48 -4.52 11.39
C ALA A 80 9.59 -3.52 10.62
N LEU A 81 8.38 -3.94 10.23
CA LEU A 81 7.39 -3.05 9.65
C LEU A 81 6.99 -1.96 10.65
N ASP A 82 6.63 -2.33 11.89
CA ASP A 82 6.23 -1.36 12.92
C ASP A 82 7.34 -0.34 13.23
N ASP A 83 8.59 -0.78 13.24
CA ASP A 83 9.73 0.12 13.47
C ASP A 83 9.97 1.04 12.27
N TRP A 84 9.83 0.52 11.04
CA TRP A 84 9.94 1.32 9.82
C TRP A 84 8.81 2.36 9.69
N LEU A 85 7.57 2.03 10.08
CA LEU A 85 6.44 2.95 10.04
C LEU A 85 6.65 4.22 10.87
N LYS A 86 7.48 4.17 11.92
CA LYS A 86 7.87 5.34 12.74
C LYS A 86 8.80 6.30 12.00
N THR A 87 9.40 5.87 10.90
CA THR A 87 10.39 6.63 10.15
C THR A 87 9.82 7.33 8.91
N VAL A 88 8.55 7.10 8.58
CA VAL A 88 7.88 7.61 7.39
C VAL A 88 6.65 8.43 7.73
N ASP A 89 6.29 9.37 6.86
CA ASP A 89 5.11 10.21 6.99
C ASP A 89 3.97 9.74 6.06
N VAL A 90 4.28 8.92 5.07
CA VAL A 90 3.33 8.38 4.09
C VAL A 90 3.79 6.99 3.67
N VAL A 91 2.85 6.08 3.43
CA VAL A 91 3.14 4.73 2.93
C VAL A 91 2.45 4.46 1.59
N VAL A 92 3.23 3.99 0.63
CA VAL A 92 2.77 3.40 -0.63
C VAL A 92 3.07 1.90 -0.58
N SER A 93 2.03 1.08 -0.39
CA SER A 93 2.17 -0.37 -0.21
C SER A 93 1.79 -1.13 -1.47
N GLY A 94 2.72 -1.83 -2.09
CA GLY A 94 2.50 -2.64 -3.29
C GLY A 94 3.34 -3.93 -3.31
N LEU A 95 3.09 -4.82 -4.26
CA LEU A 95 2.07 -4.76 -5.30
C LEU A 95 1.04 -5.88 -5.10
N ALA A 96 -0.24 -5.54 -5.08
CA ALA A 96 -1.31 -6.52 -5.09
C ALA A 96 -1.56 -7.04 -6.52
N ASN A 97 -0.79 -8.04 -6.94
CA ASN A 97 -0.79 -8.59 -8.31
C ASN A 97 -0.97 -10.12 -8.35
N CYS A 98 -1.24 -10.74 -7.20
CA CYS A 98 -1.60 -12.15 -7.04
C CYS A 98 -2.43 -12.32 -5.77
N GLY A 99 -2.97 -13.50 -5.52
CA GLY A 99 -3.82 -13.76 -4.34
C GLY A 99 -3.10 -13.52 -3.02
N SER A 100 -1.94 -14.15 -2.80
CA SER A 100 -1.15 -14.01 -1.58
C SER A 100 -0.51 -12.62 -1.46
N CYS A 101 -0.02 -12.06 -2.58
CA CYS A 101 0.58 -10.73 -2.59
C CYS A 101 -0.44 -9.67 -2.19
N THR A 102 -1.68 -9.77 -2.71
CA THR A 102 -2.78 -8.88 -2.31
C THR A 102 -3.03 -8.97 -0.81
N GLY A 103 -3.06 -10.20 -0.26
CA GLY A 103 -3.23 -10.41 1.18
C GLY A 103 -2.19 -9.67 2.02
N TRP A 104 -0.92 -9.78 1.68
CA TRP A 104 0.16 -9.12 2.41
C TRP A 104 0.21 -7.60 2.17
N THR A 105 0.04 -7.15 0.93
CA THR A 105 -0.02 -5.73 0.59
C THR A 105 -1.10 -5.00 1.38
N ILE A 106 -2.31 -5.57 1.43
CA ILE A 106 -3.43 -4.95 2.14
C ILE A 106 -3.24 -5.04 3.65
N ARG A 107 -2.74 -6.16 4.19
CA ARG A 107 -2.45 -6.29 5.62
C ARG A 107 -1.43 -5.27 6.10
N ASP A 108 -0.35 -5.09 5.36
CA ASP A 108 0.70 -4.12 5.71
C ASP A 108 0.18 -2.67 5.57
N ALA A 109 -0.65 -2.38 4.55
CA ALA A 109 -1.32 -1.10 4.39
C ALA A 109 -2.30 -0.80 5.55
N ILE A 110 -3.05 -1.80 6.02
CA ILE A 110 -3.92 -1.67 7.20
C ILE A 110 -3.09 -1.36 8.45
N SER A 111 -1.95 -2.04 8.65
CA SER A 111 -1.06 -1.77 9.78
C SER A 111 -0.57 -0.33 9.78
N ALA A 112 -0.14 0.18 8.62
CA ALA A 112 0.29 1.56 8.45
C ALA A 112 -0.86 2.56 8.72
N ALA A 113 -2.03 2.32 8.15
CA ALA A 113 -3.20 3.17 8.36
C ALA A 113 -3.68 3.17 9.82
N ASN A 114 -3.57 2.03 10.53
CA ASN A 114 -3.89 1.93 11.96
C ASN A 114 -2.86 2.62 12.85
N ALA A 115 -1.62 2.73 12.40
CA ALA A 115 -0.59 3.55 13.03
C ALA A 115 -0.79 5.06 12.80
N GLY A 116 -1.84 5.46 12.05
CA GLY A 116 -2.15 6.86 11.74
C GLY A 116 -1.35 7.43 10.58
N VAL A 117 -0.62 6.60 9.86
CA VAL A 117 0.17 7.04 8.69
C VAL A 117 -0.73 7.09 7.45
N PRO A 118 -0.81 8.22 6.73
CA PRO A 118 -1.45 8.30 5.42
C PRO A 118 -0.95 7.19 4.50
N THR A 119 -1.86 6.36 4.00
CA THR A 119 -1.49 5.12 3.32
C THR A 119 -2.32 4.91 2.07
N VAL A 120 -1.67 4.47 1.00
CA VAL A 120 -2.32 3.94 -0.19
C VAL A 120 -1.77 2.54 -0.50
N ALA A 121 -2.68 1.61 -0.79
CA ALA A 121 -2.32 0.32 -1.35
C ALA A 121 -2.35 0.39 -2.88
N VAL A 122 -1.41 -0.27 -3.53
CA VAL A 122 -1.35 -0.34 -5.00
C VAL A 122 -1.72 -1.75 -5.44
N ALA A 123 -2.74 -1.84 -6.27
CA ALA A 123 -3.26 -3.09 -6.81
C ALA A 123 -3.33 -3.04 -8.34
N THR A 124 -3.15 -4.16 -9.00
CA THR A 124 -3.49 -4.24 -10.42
C THR A 124 -5.00 -4.52 -10.59
N LYS A 125 -5.53 -4.18 -11.75
CA LYS A 125 -6.97 -4.21 -12.07
C LYS A 125 -7.66 -5.51 -11.69
N ASN A 126 -7.02 -6.64 -11.95
CA ASN A 126 -7.58 -7.96 -11.64
C ASN A 126 -7.68 -8.25 -10.13
N PHE A 127 -6.96 -7.52 -9.30
CA PHE A 127 -6.93 -7.69 -7.84
C PHE A 127 -7.57 -6.54 -7.08
N GLU A 128 -8.08 -5.51 -7.75
CA GLU A 128 -8.76 -4.36 -7.16
C GLU A 128 -9.90 -4.76 -6.21
N ARG A 129 -10.86 -5.56 -6.73
CA ARG A 129 -11.99 -6.02 -5.92
C ARG A 129 -11.53 -6.80 -4.70
N PHE A 130 -10.57 -7.70 -4.88
CA PHE A 130 -10.05 -8.51 -3.78
C PHE A 130 -9.31 -7.66 -2.74
N ALA A 131 -8.58 -6.63 -3.16
CA ALA A 131 -7.96 -5.66 -2.27
C ALA A 131 -9.00 -4.95 -1.38
N HIS A 132 -10.09 -4.44 -1.97
CA HIS A 132 -11.17 -3.82 -1.22
C HIS A 132 -11.89 -4.79 -0.27
N GLU A 133 -12.14 -6.02 -0.70
CA GLU A 133 -12.75 -7.05 0.16
C GLU A 133 -11.86 -7.38 1.37
N LEU A 134 -10.54 -7.47 1.18
CA LEU A 134 -9.60 -7.70 2.28
C LEU A 134 -9.48 -6.50 3.21
N ALA A 135 -9.48 -5.27 2.67
CA ALA A 135 -9.50 -4.06 3.48
C ALA A 135 -10.74 -4.01 4.37
N ALA A 136 -11.93 -4.26 3.81
CA ALA A 136 -13.18 -4.30 4.56
C ALA A 136 -13.19 -5.41 5.63
N ARG A 137 -12.68 -6.61 5.31
CA ARG A 137 -12.55 -7.71 6.29
C ARG A 137 -11.58 -7.37 7.42
N GLY A 138 -10.54 -6.59 7.12
CA GLY A 138 -9.57 -6.11 8.09
C GLY A 138 -10.03 -4.88 8.89
N GLY A 139 -11.30 -4.44 8.72
CA GLY A 139 -11.87 -3.30 9.43
C GLY A 139 -11.42 -1.94 8.90
N ARG A 140 -11.03 -1.84 7.63
CA ARG A 140 -10.55 -0.61 6.97
C ARG A 140 -11.12 -0.49 5.55
N SER A 141 -12.46 -0.53 5.42
CA SER A 141 -13.13 -0.42 4.11
C SER A 141 -12.83 0.90 3.39
N GLY A 142 -12.47 1.95 4.12
CA GLY A 142 -12.04 3.23 3.58
C GLY A 142 -10.57 3.28 3.12
N LEU A 143 -9.79 2.19 3.23
CA LEU A 143 -8.40 2.18 2.78
C LEU A 143 -8.28 2.60 1.32
N ARG A 144 -7.41 3.56 1.05
CA ARG A 144 -7.16 4.04 -0.32
C ARG A 144 -6.46 2.97 -1.13
N VAL A 145 -6.97 2.74 -2.34
CA VAL A 145 -6.40 1.79 -3.30
C VAL A 145 -6.17 2.51 -4.63
N HIS A 146 -4.92 2.55 -5.08
CA HIS A 146 -4.56 3.00 -6.41
C HIS A 146 -4.47 1.80 -7.34
N VAL A 147 -5.06 1.89 -8.52
CA VAL A 147 -5.22 0.75 -9.43
C VAL A 147 -4.39 0.94 -10.68
N LEU A 148 -3.48 0.00 -10.92
CA LEU A 148 -2.66 -0.09 -12.12
C LEU A 148 -3.25 -1.08 -13.13
N PRO A 149 -2.87 -1.02 -14.40
CA PRO A 149 -3.31 -1.99 -15.41
C PRO A 149 -2.81 -3.41 -15.10
N TYR A 150 -3.36 -4.39 -15.79
CA TYR A 150 -2.98 -5.80 -15.71
C TYR A 150 -2.90 -6.38 -17.14
N PRO A 151 -1.94 -7.26 -17.43
CA PRO A 151 -0.84 -7.72 -16.59
C PRO A 151 0.37 -6.77 -16.62
N LEU A 152 1.10 -6.64 -15.50
CA LEU A 152 2.35 -5.89 -15.45
C LEU A 152 3.59 -6.77 -15.36
N ASN A 153 3.45 -7.96 -14.78
CA ASN A 153 4.56 -8.91 -14.55
C ASN A 153 5.08 -9.57 -15.82
N GLU A 154 4.37 -9.46 -16.93
CA GLU A 154 4.74 -10.01 -18.23
C GLU A 154 5.42 -8.97 -19.12
N LEU A 155 5.41 -7.70 -18.70
CA LEU A 155 5.97 -6.59 -19.45
C LEU A 155 7.48 -6.43 -19.15
N SER A 156 8.21 -5.98 -20.15
CA SER A 156 9.58 -5.51 -20.00
C SER A 156 9.62 -4.16 -19.28
N ARG A 157 10.80 -3.76 -18.77
CA ARG A 157 10.98 -2.45 -18.16
C ARG A 157 10.56 -1.30 -19.08
N ALA A 158 10.92 -1.37 -20.36
CA ALA A 158 10.58 -0.33 -21.34
C ALA A 158 9.06 -0.19 -21.56
N GLU A 159 8.28 -1.21 -21.26
CA GLU A 159 6.80 -1.19 -21.33
C GLU A 159 6.19 -0.75 -19.99
N VAL A 160 6.85 -1.02 -18.86
CA VAL A 160 6.37 -0.64 -17.52
C VAL A 160 6.66 0.83 -17.22
N ASP A 161 7.80 1.36 -17.66
CA ASP A 161 8.20 2.75 -17.37
C ASP A 161 7.13 3.78 -17.83
N PRO A 162 6.55 3.70 -19.05
CA PRO A 162 5.45 4.57 -19.44
C PRO A 162 4.20 4.44 -18.57
N VAL A 163 3.89 3.23 -18.08
CA VAL A 163 2.77 3.01 -17.17
C VAL A 163 3.02 3.72 -15.84
N ALA A 164 4.23 3.66 -15.31
CA ALA A 164 4.56 4.35 -14.07
C ALA A 164 4.35 5.87 -14.20
N GLU A 165 4.78 6.45 -15.31
CA GLU A 165 4.58 7.89 -15.56
C GLU A 165 3.10 8.25 -15.73
N GLU A 166 2.35 7.49 -16.51
CA GLU A 166 0.92 7.73 -16.78
C GLU A 166 0.08 7.67 -15.49
N TYR A 167 0.40 6.75 -14.58
CA TYR A 167 -0.41 6.51 -13.38
C TYR A 167 0.04 7.31 -12.14
N PHE A 168 1.11 8.11 -12.23
CA PHE A 168 1.62 8.87 -11.09
C PHE A 168 0.63 9.94 -10.60
N ASP A 169 0.03 10.73 -11.50
CA ASP A 169 -0.93 11.77 -11.13
C ASP A 169 -2.19 11.17 -10.46
N GLY A 170 -2.62 9.99 -10.93
CA GLY A 170 -3.69 9.22 -10.28
C GLY A 170 -3.31 8.77 -8.86
N LEU A 171 -2.05 8.39 -8.62
CA LEU A 171 -1.55 8.10 -7.29
C LEU A 171 -1.64 9.33 -6.39
N LEU A 172 -1.16 10.49 -6.86
CA LEU A 172 -1.23 11.76 -6.10
C LEU A 172 -2.67 12.11 -5.73
N ALA A 173 -3.59 11.98 -6.68
CA ALA A 173 -5.02 12.24 -6.44
C ALA A 173 -5.60 11.32 -5.35
N VAL A 174 -5.30 10.01 -5.42
CA VAL A 174 -5.75 9.03 -4.41
C VAL A 174 -5.14 9.31 -3.04
N MET A 175 -3.90 9.78 -2.99
CA MET A 175 -3.22 10.17 -1.74
C MET A 175 -3.75 11.47 -1.13
N GLY A 176 -4.47 12.30 -1.89
CA GLY A 176 -4.74 13.69 -1.53
C GLY A 176 -3.45 14.50 -1.42
N ALA A 177 -2.47 14.19 -2.29
CA ALA A 177 -1.17 14.86 -2.34
C ALA A 177 -1.20 16.02 -3.35
N ARG A 178 -0.38 17.06 -3.11
CA ARG A 178 -0.25 18.23 -3.98
C ARG A 178 1.22 18.49 -4.28
N LEU A 179 1.51 18.80 -5.54
CA LEU A 179 2.81 19.30 -5.96
C LEU A 179 2.94 20.80 -5.59
N ALA A 180 4.16 21.23 -5.26
CA ALA A 180 4.43 22.61 -4.82
C ALA A 180 4.02 23.71 -5.84
N ALA A 181 3.88 23.37 -7.12
CA ALA A 181 3.39 24.28 -8.16
C ALA A 181 1.91 24.63 -8.01
N GLU A 182 1.09 23.76 -7.43
CA GLU A 182 -0.35 23.94 -7.24
C GLU A 182 -0.68 24.81 -6.01
N GLU A 183 0.23 24.88 -5.03
CA GLU A 183 0.05 25.74 -3.84
C GLU A 183 0.13 27.25 -4.15
N LYS A 184 0.78 27.63 -5.27
CA LYS A 184 0.88 29.05 -5.68
C LYS A 184 -0.32 29.54 -6.49
N ALA A 185 -1.25 28.64 -6.85
CA ALA A 185 -2.40 28.95 -7.69
C ALA A 185 -3.76 28.90 -6.93
N ALA A 186 -3.77 28.53 -5.66
CA ALA A 186 -4.92 28.49 -4.77
C ALA A 186 -4.88 29.60 -3.73
#